data_0cb4a2773c7262a6c4a159deca856080
#
_entry.id   0cb4a2773c7262a6c4a159deca856080
#
_cell.length_a   1.000
_cell.length_b   1.000
_cell.length_c   1.000
_cell.angle_alpha   90.00
_cell.angle_beta   90.00
_cell.angle_gamma   90.00
#
_symmetry.space_group_name_H-M   'P 1'
#
loop_
_entity.id
_entity.type
_entity.pdbx_description
1 polymer ?
#
loop_
_entity_poly.entity_id
_entity_poly.type
_entity_poly.pdbx_seq_one_letter_code
_entity_poly.pdbx_strand_id
1 'polypeptide(L)'
;MTDYLGRDRQHTAQHLTATHATVSQLTEKIQGRGHKLYMDYYFSSLDLFDDLITKQIYCCGTVRPNRKGMPQDLGPKRMTLKRGDLQVRTRGDLTTILWRDKHDVRVLTNIHDAPAEGNFSDTNGKAIKLQIVADYNRHMGYVDKGDRMANSYSISCRTWKWTNDMLTFLKMFTVVPVTEFLGILQVLDNHN
;
A
#
# COMPACT_ATOMS: atom_id res chain seq x y z
N MET A 1 -1.91 20.22 6.99
CA MET A 1 -2.17 18.86 7.51
C MET A 1 -3.63 18.59 7.28
N THR A 2 -3.98 17.56 6.55
CA THR A 2 -5.37 17.25 6.20
C THR A 2 -5.76 16.00 6.98
N ASP A 3 -6.65 16.14 7.95
CA ASP A 3 -7.14 15.04 8.76
C ASP A 3 -8.24 14.28 8.00
N TYR A 4 -8.18 12.97 8.00
CA TYR A 4 -9.26 12.14 7.48
C TYR A 4 -10.40 12.10 8.49
N LEU A 5 -11.44 12.89 8.25
CA LEU A 5 -12.63 12.99 9.12
C LEU A 5 -13.74 11.98 8.79
N GLY A 6 -13.44 10.94 8.00
CA GLY A 6 -14.41 9.96 7.56
C GLY A 6 -15.00 10.28 6.17
N ARG A 7 -16.18 9.72 5.86
CA ARG A 7 -16.81 9.82 4.55
C ARG A 7 -17.45 11.21 4.35
N ASP A 8 -16.73 12.11 3.69
CA ASP A 8 -17.32 13.36 3.21
C ASP A 8 -18.15 13.06 1.93
N ARG A 9 -19.46 13.24 2.02
CA ARG A 9 -20.39 12.99 0.91
C ARG A 9 -20.46 14.14 -0.08
N GLN A 10 -19.90 15.30 0.22
CA GLN A 10 -20.09 16.51 -0.56
C GLN A 10 -19.02 16.74 -1.65
N HIS A 11 -17.84 16.10 -1.55
CA HIS A 11 -16.71 16.36 -2.47
C HIS A 11 -16.27 15.15 -3.30
N THR A 12 -16.98 14.03 -3.24
CA THR A 12 -16.63 12.88 -4.07
C THR A 12 -17.22 13.06 -5.45
N ALA A 13 -16.42 13.26 -6.47
CA ALA A 13 -16.84 13.17 -7.87
C ALA A 13 -17.59 11.85 -8.06
N GLN A 14 -18.71 11.86 -8.78
CA GLN A 14 -19.75 10.80 -8.82
C GLN A 14 -19.25 9.37 -9.15
N HIS A 15 -17.96 9.18 -9.49
CA HIS A 15 -17.37 7.91 -9.89
C HIS A 15 -16.17 7.45 -9.04
N LEU A 16 -15.68 8.27 -8.09
CA LEU A 16 -14.50 7.94 -7.29
C LEU A 16 -14.88 7.38 -5.91
N THR A 17 -14.16 6.34 -5.47
CA THR A 17 -14.29 5.86 -4.08
C THR A 17 -13.65 6.85 -3.12
N ALA A 18 -14.11 6.89 -1.87
CA ALA A 18 -13.53 7.77 -0.84
C ALA A 18 -12.01 7.55 -0.67
N THR A 19 -11.55 6.29 -0.75
CA THR A 19 -10.12 5.95 -0.69
C THR A 19 -9.34 6.53 -1.87
N HIS A 20 -9.91 6.49 -3.08
CA HIS A 20 -9.29 7.08 -4.27
C HIS A 20 -9.16 8.60 -4.13
N ALA A 21 -10.25 9.27 -3.70
CA ALA A 21 -10.24 10.72 -3.48
C ALA A 21 -9.19 11.14 -2.44
N THR A 22 -9.10 10.40 -1.33
CA THR A 22 -8.09 10.65 -0.28
C THR A 22 -6.67 10.56 -0.82
N VAL A 23 -6.33 9.49 -1.56
CA VAL A 23 -4.99 9.31 -2.13
C VAL A 23 -4.70 10.40 -3.16
N SER A 24 -5.64 10.72 -4.05
CA SER A 24 -5.47 11.80 -5.04
C SER A 24 -5.21 13.15 -4.40
N GLN A 25 -5.90 13.48 -3.31
CA GLN A 25 -5.69 14.72 -2.56
C GLN A 25 -4.31 14.75 -1.89
N LEU A 26 -3.89 13.64 -1.25
CA LEU A 26 -2.59 13.57 -0.58
C LEU A 26 -1.41 13.64 -1.56
N THR A 27 -1.60 13.14 -2.78
CA THR A 27 -0.54 13.11 -3.81
C THR A 27 -0.53 14.31 -4.74
N GLU A 28 -1.46 15.26 -4.58
CA GLU A 28 -1.60 16.44 -5.47
C GLU A 28 -0.29 17.23 -5.61
N LYS A 29 0.45 17.42 -4.52
CA LYS A 29 1.69 18.23 -4.49
C LYS A 29 2.91 17.53 -5.08
N ILE A 30 2.84 16.22 -5.30
CA ILE A 30 3.98 15.40 -5.77
C ILE A 30 3.83 14.92 -7.20
N GLN A 31 2.77 15.31 -7.90
CA GLN A 31 2.51 14.95 -9.30
C GLN A 31 3.63 15.44 -10.21
N GLY A 32 3.94 14.66 -11.25
CA GLY A 32 4.93 15.00 -12.27
C GLY A 32 6.40 14.90 -11.82
N ARG A 33 6.67 14.40 -10.62
CA ARG A 33 8.03 14.33 -10.05
C ARG A 33 8.61 12.92 -10.01
N GLY A 34 7.87 11.91 -10.46
CA GLY A 34 8.35 10.52 -10.48
C GLY A 34 8.48 9.86 -9.11
N HIS A 35 7.74 10.33 -8.11
CA HIS A 35 7.76 9.73 -6.77
C HIS A 35 7.25 8.29 -6.76
N LYS A 36 7.77 7.48 -5.83
CA LYS A 36 7.31 6.12 -5.56
C LYS A 36 6.36 6.12 -4.35
N LEU A 37 5.20 5.50 -4.54
CA LEU A 37 4.15 5.42 -3.54
C LEU A 37 3.88 3.96 -3.17
N TYR A 38 4.00 3.62 -1.88
CA TYR A 38 3.68 2.30 -1.36
C TYR A 38 2.36 2.36 -0.59
N MET A 39 1.44 1.43 -0.88
CA MET A 39 0.08 1.45 -0.34
C MET A 39 -0.35 0.08 0.19
N ASP A 40 -1.19 0.09 1.24
CA ASP A 40 -1.86 -1.10 1.73
C ASP A 40 -3.05 -1.50 0.83
N TYR A 41 -3.52 -2.73 0.99
CA TYR A 41 -4.65 -3.32 0.27
C TYR A 41 -5.96 -2.52 0.44
N TYR A 42 -6.07 -1.69 1.48
CA TYR A 42 -7.24 -0.84 1.71
C TYR A 42 -7.37 0.25 0.64
N PHE A 43 -6.26 0.89 0.30
CA PHE A 43 -6.21 1.96 -0.68
C PHE A 43 -6.00 1.47 -2.12
N SER A 44 -5.28 0.36 -2.30
CA SER A 44 -4.89 -0.14 -3.62
C SER A 44 -6.10 -0.56 -4.46
N SER A 45 -6.22 0.01 -5.65
CA SER A 45 -7.18 -0.38 -6.69
C SER A 45 -6.59 -0.11 -8.06
N LEU A 46 -7.04 -0.87 -9.07
CA LEU A 46 -6.53 -0.71 -10.43
C LEU A 46 -6.85 0.69 -10.98
N ASP A 47 -8.09 1.16 -10.78
CA ASP A 47 -8.52 2.49 -11.25
C ASP A 47 -7.65 3.61 -10.63
N LEU A 48 -7.24 3.48 -9.34
CA LEU A 48 -6.35 4.43 -8.68
C LEU A 48 -4.93 4.38 -9.26
N PHE A 49 -4.41 3.18 -9.51
CA PHE A 49 -3.07 3.03 -10.08
C PHE A 49 -2.99 3.61 -11.49
N ASP A 50 -4.01 3.38 -12.33
CA ASP A 50 -4.11 3.98 -13.67
C ASP A 50 -4.10 5.52 -13.58
N ASP A 51 -4.85 6.12 -12.65
CA ASP A 51 -4.87 7.57 -12.43
C ASP A 51 -3.51 8.11 -11.95
N LEU A 52 -2.85 7.40 -11.03
CA LEU A 52 -1.54 7.79 -10.51
C LEU A 52 -0.42 7.66 -11.56
N ILE A 53 -0.49 6.66 -12.45
CA ILE A 53 0.42 6.52 -13.60
C ILE A 53 0.33 7.75 -14.50
N THR A 54 -0.88 8.22 -14.83
CA THR A 54 -1.05 9.44 -15.66
C THR A 54 -0.47 10.68 -15.01
N LYS A 55 -0.40 10.71 -13.67
CA LYS A 55 0.18 11.78 -12.85
C LYS A 55 1.69 11.60 -12.60
N GLN A 56 2.34 10.62 -13.27
CA GLN A 56 3.75 10.28 -13.10
C GLN A 56 4.13 9.94 -11.65
N ILE A 57 3.25 9.21 -10.97
CA ILE A 57 3.47 8.65 -9.64
C ILE A 57 3.54 7.15 -9.78
N TYR A 58 4.67 6.56 -9.42
CA TYR A 58 4.89 5.12 -9.46
C TYR A 58 4.38 4.47 -8.19
N CYS A 59 3.68 3.33 -8.33
CA CYS A 59 2.98 2.75 -7.20
C CYS A 59 3.32 1.26 -7.01
N CYS A 60 3.37 0.85 -5.75
CA CYS A 60 3.42 -0.56 -5.37
C CYS A 60 2.51 -0.78 -4.15
N GLY A 61 1.65 -1.79 -4.21
CA GLY A 61 0.74 -2.07 -3.11
C GLY A 61 0.16 -3.47 -3.14
N THR A 62 -0.25 -3.96 -1.98
CA THR A 62 -1.05 -5.19 -1.92
C THR A 62 -2.48 -4.90 -2.37
N VAL A 63 -3.17 -5.89 -2.93
CA VAL A 63 -4.52 -5.71 -3.47
C VAL A 63 -5.43 -6.87 -3.08
N ARG A 64 -6.71 -6.55 -2.82
CA ARG A 64 -7.73 -7.58 -2.54
C ARG A 64 -8.13 -8.31 -3.82
N PRO A 65 -8.39 -9.64 -3.75
CA PRO A 65 -8.72 -10.44 -4.93
C PRO A 65 -10.05 -10.04 -5.61
N ASN A 66 -10.94 -9.39 -4.87
CA ASN A 66 -12.28 -8.99 -5.34
C ASN A 66 -12.35 -7.51 -5.76
N ARG A 67 -11.20 -6.84 -5.94
CA ARG A 67 -11.21 -5.47 -6.46
C ARG A 67 -11.69 -5.46 -7.91
N LYS A 68 -12.44 -4.41 -8.27
CA LYS A 68 -12.89 -4.18 -9.64
C LYS A 68 -11.68 -4.11 -10.59
N GLY A 69 -11.79 -4.76 -11.74
CA GLY A 69 -10.74 -4.79 -12.75
C GLY A 69 -9.64 -5.83 -12.53
N MET A 70 -9.66 -6.58 -11.41
CA MET A 70 -8.70 -7.68 -11.19
C MET A 70 -8.88 -8.78 -12.25
N PRO A 71 -7.77 -9.34 -12.79
CA PRO A 71 -7.83 -10.50 -13.67
C PRO A 71 -8.56 -11.67 -12.98
N GLN A 72 -9.46 -12.33 -13.72
CA GLN A 72 -10.31 -13.39 -13.15
C GLN A 72 -9.52 -14.58 -12.62
N ASP A 73 -8.44 -14.93 -13.30
CA ASP A 73 -7.53 -16.02 -12.94
C ASP A 73 -6.68 -15.73 -11.68
N LEU A 74 -6.48 -14.46 -11.34
CA LEU A 74 -5.86 -14.03 -10.09
C LEU A 74 -6.89 -13.71 -8.98
N GLY A 75 -8.16 -13.87 -9.28
CA GLY A 75 -9.29 -13.61 -8.38
C GLY A 75 -9.45 -14.65 -7.27
N PRO A 76 -10.55 -14.56 -6.48
CA PRO A 76 -10.80 -15.48 -5.36
C PRO A 76 -11.16 -16.91 -5.80
N LYS A 77 -11.76 -17.07 -6.99
CA LYS A 77 -12.22 -18.38 -7.57
C LYS A 77 -11.18 -18.98 -8.52
N ARG A 78 -9.94 -19.02 -8.14
CA ARG A 78 -8.84 -19.54 -8.96
C ARG A 78 -8.44 -20.97 -8.57
N MET A 79 -7.62 -21.61 -9.41
CA MET A 79 -7.00 -22.88 -9.05
C MET A 79 -6.06 -22.73 -7.84
N THR A 80 -5.97 -23.80 -7.05
CA THR A 80 -5.04 -23.84 -5.91
C THR A 80 -3.61 -23.84 -6.40
N LEU A 81 -2.84 -22.83 -5.96
CA LEU A 81 -1.41 -22.73 -6.24
C LEU A 81 -0.59 -23.55 -5.23
N LYS A 82 0.51 -24.12 -5.68
CA LYS A 82 1.53 -24.71 -4.81
C LYS A 82 2.38 -23.62 -4.19
N ARG A 83 3.01 -23.92 -3.08
CA ARG A 83 3.94 -22.99 -2.44
C ARG A 83 5.10 -22.65 -3.37
N GLY A 84 5.45 -21.39 -3.50
CA GLY A 84 6.44 -20.89 -4.43
C GLY A 84 5.89 -20.51 -5.81
N ASP A 85 4.67 -20.91 -6.16
CA ASP A 85 4.09 -20.56 -7.46
C ASP A 85 3.86 -19.06 -7.58
N LEU A 86 4.19 -18.57 -8.76
CA LEU A 86 4.05 -17.18 -9.17
C LEU A 86 3.24 -17.08 -10.46
N GLN A 87 2.21 -16.28 -10.45
CA GLN A 87 1.45 -15.88 -11.63
C GLN A 87 1.54 -14.37 -11.82
N VAL A 88 1.67 -13.93 -13.05
CA VAL A 88 1.86 -12.53 -13.40
C VAL A 88 0.89 -12.13 -14.51
N ARG A 89 0.26 -10.98 -14.40
CA ARG A 89 -0.54 -10.39 -15.46
C ARG A 89 -0.16 -8.93 -15.63
N THR A 90 0.06 -8.54 -16.86
CA THR A 90 0.43 -7.17 -17.22
C THR A 90 -0.69 -6.50 -18.02
N ARG A 91 -0.90 -5.21 -17.78
CA ARG A 91 -1.80 -4.36 -18.55
C ARG A 91 -1.12 -3.00 -18.73
N GLY A 92 -0.51 -2.75 -19.90
CA GLY A 92 0.37 -1.59 -20.09
C GLY A 92 1.51 -1.63 -19.09
N ASP A 93 1.71 -0.54 -18.36
CA ASP A 93 2.76 -0.41 -17.34
C ASP A 93 2.39 -1.05 -15.99
N LEU A 94 1.15 -1.52 -15.86
CA LEU A 94 0.66 -2.06 -14.61
C LEU A 94 0.83 -3.59 -14.56
N THR A 95 1.53 -4.07 -13.55
CA THR A 95 1.77 -5.49 -13.29
C THR A 95 1.01 -5.94 -12.06
N THR A 96 0.22 -7.01 -12.20
CA THR A 96 -0.45 -7.71 -11.11
C THR A 96 0.24 -9.04 -10.87
N ILE A 97 0.65 -9.29 -9.65
CA ILE A 97 1.38 -10.48 -9.25
C ILE A 97 0.56 -11.24 -8.22
N LEU A 98 0.49 -12.55 -8.36
CA LEU A 98 -0.01 -13.46 -7.36
C LEU A 98 1.08 -14.47 -7.01
N TRP A 99 1.59 -14.39 -5.81
CA TRP A 99 2.63 -15.29 -5.29
C TRP A 99 2.10 -16.07 -4.09
N ARG A 100 2.37 -17.37 -4.08
CA ARG A 100 1.98 -18.26 -3.00
C ARG A 100 3.15 -18.57 -2.08
N ASP A 101 3.13 -18.01 -0.86
CA ASP A 101 3.97 -18.44 0.26
C ASP A 101 3.13 -19.28 1.24
N LYS A 102 3.03 -18.90 2.47
CA LYS A 102 2.06 -19.47 3.45
C LYS A 102 0.63 -19.11 3.05
N HIS A 103 0.45 -17.89 2.60
CA HIS A 103 -0.80 -17.32 2.10
C HIS A 103 -0.59 -16.73 0.71
N ASP A 104 -1.70 -16.45 0.02
CA ASP A 104 -1.66 -15.75 -1.25
C ASP A 104 -1.33 -14.28 -1.03
N VAL A 105 -0.27 -13.83 -1.64
CA VAL A 105 0.13 -12.43 -1.67
C VAL A 105 -0.16 -11.89 -3.07
N ARG A 106 -1.01 -10.87 -3.15
CA ARG A 106 -1.31 -10.16 -4.40
C ARG A 106 -0.72 -8.78 -4.34
N VAL A 107 0.14 -8.49 -5.31
CA VAL A 107 0.81 -7.18 -5.43
C VAL A 107 0.45 -6.57 -6.77
N LEU A 108 0.15 -5.28 -6.73
CA LEU A 108 -0.06 -4.43 -7.88
C LEU A 108 1.08 -3.43 -7.92
N THR A 109 1.78 -3.32 -9.07
CA THR A 109 2.95 -2.44 -9.18
C THR A 109 3.15 -1.93 -10.61
N ASN A 110 3.68 -0.72 -10.72
CA ASN A 110 4.27 -0.17 -11.93
C ASN A 110 5.71 0.36 -11.68
N ILE A 111 6.27 0.00 -10.51
CA ILE A 111 7.67 0.34 -10.14
C ILE A 111 8.64 -0.71 -10.67
N HIS A 112 8.19 -1.97 -10.67
CA HIS A 112 9.03 -3.13 -10.94
C HIS A 112 8.65 -3.78 -12.26
N ASP A 113 9.65 -4.28 -12.96
CA ASP A 113 9.45 -5.11 -14.15
C ASP A 113 8.70 -6.41 -13.79
N ALA A 114 7.92 -6.89 -14.75
CA ALA A 114 7.18 -8.13 -14.57
C ALA A 114 8.14 -9.32 -14.47
N PRO A 115 8.13 -10.05 -13.33
CA PRO A 115 8.95 -11.26 -13.21
C PRO A 115 8.43 -12.38 -14.11
N ALA A 116 9.31 -13.33 -14.45
CA ALA A 116 8.87 -14.55 -15.15
C ALA A 116 7.95 -15.39 -14.25
N GLU A 117 6.91 -15.98 -14.86
CA GLU A 117 6.05 -16.94 -14.16
C GLU A 117 6.81 -18.24 -13.86
N GLY A 118 6.48 -18.90 -12.76
CA GLY A 118 7.09 -20.18 -12.40
C GLY A 118 6.93 -20.51 -10.93
N ASN A 119 7.67 -21.53 -10.50
CA ASN A 119 7.76 -21.89 -9.09
C ASN A 119 9.11 -21.43 -8.52
N PHE A 120 9.06 -20.57 -7.52
CA PHE A 120 10.21 -20.03 -6.80
C PHE A 120 10.26 -20.65 -5.40
N SER A 121 10.76 -21.88 -5.32
CA SER A 121 10.99 -22.59 -4.06
C SER A 121 12.43 -23.09 -3.97
N ASP A 122 12.95 -23.18 -2.75
CA ASP A 122 14.24 -23.78 -2.46
C ASP A 122 14.15 -25.33 -2.48
N THR A 123 15.28 -26.00 -2.31
CA THR A 123 15.38 -27.47 -2.25
C THR A 123 14.54 -28.08 -1.12
N ASN A 124 14.18 -27.29 -0.10
CA ASN A 124 13.36 -27.69 1.03
C ASN A 124 11.86 -27.37 0.83
N GLY A 125 11.46 -26.94 -0.36
CA GLY A 125 10.08 -26.55 -0.66
C GLY A 125 9.61 -25.25 0.02
N LYS A 126 10.54 -24.44 0.53
CA LYS A 126 10.22 -23.13 1.08
C LYS A 126 10.20 -22.10 -0.06
N ALA A 127 9.16 -21.27 -0.11
CA ALA A 127 9.06 -20.21 -1.11
C ALA A 127 10.22 -19.20 -0.96
N ILE A 128 10.90 -18.93 -2.07
CA ILE A 128 11.93 -17.88 -2.16
C ILE A 128 11.20 -16.54 -2.26
N LYS A 129 11.54 -15.61 -1.37
CA LYS A 129 10.90 -14.31 -1.32
C LYS A 129 11.21 -13.49 -2.56
N LEU A 130 10.18 -13.08 -3.29
CA LEU A 130 10.33 -12.24 -4.47
C LEU A 130 10.89 -10.87 -4.10
N GLN A 131 11.75 -10.32 -4.96
CA GLN A 131 12.34 -8.99 -4.79
C GLN A 131 11.26 -7.90 -4.61
N ILE A 132 10.19 -7.97 -5.39
CA ILE A 132 9.05 -7.03 -5.32
C ILE A 132 8.37 -7.06 -3.95
N VAL A 133 8.15 -8.28 -3.40
CA VAL A 133 7.56 -8.45 -2.08
C VAL A 133 8.54 -8.02 -0.98
N ALA A 134 9.83 -8.22 -1.18
CA ALA A 134 10.86 -7.76 -0.25
C ALA A 134 10.93 -6.24 -0.20
N ASP A 135 10.89 -5.59 -1.36
CA ASP A 135 10.86 -4.14 -1.50
C ASP A 135 9.61 -3.52 -0.87
N TYR A 136 8.43 -4.06 -1.20
CA TYR A 136 7.17 -3.65 -0.57
C TYR A 136 7.24 -3.73 0.96
N ASN A 137 7.68 -4.87 1.51
CA ASN A 137 7.76 -5.05 2.96
C ASN A 137 8.79 -4.12 3.63
N ARG A 138 9.88 -3.80 2.93
CA ARG A 138 10.89 -2.86 3.41
C ARG A 138 10.25 -1.49 3.66
N HIS A 139 9.46 -1.00 2.70
CA HIS A 139 8.86 0.32 2.77
C HIS A 139 7.64 0.37 3.69
N MET A 140 6.76 -0.63 3.63
CA MET A 140 5.58 -0.68 4.51
C MET A 140 5.93 -0.96 5.98
N GLY A 141 7.08 -1.54 6.27
CA GLY A 141 7.54 -1.79 7.65
C GLY A 141 7.80 -0.53 8.49
N TYR A 142 7.88 0.63 7.87
CA TYR A 142 8.03 1.90 8.60
C TYR A 142 6.76 2.31 9.35
N VAL A 143 5.59 1.89 8.89
CA VAL A 143 4.31 2.11 9.59
C VAL A 143 4.31 1.43 10.95
N ASP A 144 4.62 0.13 10.97
CA ASP A 144 4.70 -0.66 12.20
C ASP A 144 5.77 -0.11 13.16
N LYS A 145 6.85 0.46 12.60
CA LYS A 145 7.91 1.10 13.40
C LYS A 145 7.41 2.41 14.01
N GLY A 146 6.69 3.22 13.25
CA GLY A 146 6.05 4.45 13.73
C GLY A 146 5.07 4.16 14.86
N ASP A 147 4.18 3.19 14.69
CA ASP A 147 3.21 2.77 15.72
C ASP A 147 3.89 2.26 16.98
N ARG A 148 4.98 1.49 16.85
CA ARG A 148 5.75 1.03 18.02
C ARG A 148 6.42 2.19 18.75
N MET A 149 7.01 3.13 18.02
CA MET A 149 7.60 4.33 18.64
C MET A 149 6.53 5.16 19.34
N ALA A 150 5.38 5.34 18.72
CA ALA A 150 4.25 6.02 19.28
C ALA A 150 3.79 5.40 20.60
N ASN A 151 3.60 4.08 20.61
CA ASN A 151 3.18 3.34 21.80
C ASN A 151 4.24 3.34 22.92
N SER A 152 5.54 3.50 22.59
CA SER A 152 6.62 3.62 23.58
C SER A 152 6.56 4.92 24.38
N TYR A 153 5.91 5.95 23.86
CA TYR A 153 5.69 7.24 24.51
C TYR A 153 4.29 7.41 25.08
N SER A 154 3.52 6.32 25.17
CA SER A 154 2.17 6.40 25.73
C SER A 154 2.24 6.85 27.18
N ILE A 155 1.69 8.02 27.46
CA ILE A 155 1.50 8.49 28.84
C ILE A 155 0.36 7.66 29.38
N SER A 156 0.66 6.78 30.33
CA SER A 156 -0.33 5.96 31.05
C SER A 156 -1.20 6.85 31.94
N CYS A 157 -2.13 7.57 31.34
CA CYS A 157 -3.17 8.28 32.05
C CYS A 157 -4.44 7.41 32.00
N ARG A 158 -4.88 6.91 33.15
CA ARG A 158 -6.21 6.34 33.32
C ARG A 158 -7.25 7.44 33.14
N THR A 159 -7.60 7.75 31.91
CA THR A 159 -8.72 8.66 31.65
C THR A 159 -9.71 7.96 30.74
N TRP A 160 -10.96 8.00 31.17
CA TRP A 160 -12.11 7.46 30.46
C TRP A 160 -12.60 8.37 29.34
N LYS A 161 -11.85 9.44 28.99
CA LYS A 161 -12.24 10.42 27.98
C LYS A 161 -11.35 10.28 26.75
N TRP A 162 -11.96 10.04 25.59
CA TRP A 162 -11.34 10.00 24.26
C TRP A 162 -10.48 11.23 23.94
N THR A 163 -10.72 12.37 24.59
CA THR A 163 -9.94 13.61 24.46
C THR A 163 -8.46 13.44 24.85
N ASN A 164 -8.12 12.44 25.68
CA ASN A 164 -6.73 12.19 26.05
C ASN A 164 -5.98 11.34 25.00
N ASP A 165 -6.69 10.46 24.31
CA ASP A 165 -6.12 9.74 23.17
C ASP A 165 -5.77 10.73 22.06
N MET A 166 -6.60 11.77 21.86
CA MET A 166 -6.36 12.84 20.91
C MET A 166 -5.18 13.76 21.34
N LEU A 167 -5.02 14.03 22.64
CA LEU A 167 -3.88 14.79 23.17
C LEU A 167 -2.57 14.01 23.09
N THR A 168 -2.61 12.71 23.31
CA THR A 168 -1.45 11.81 23.12
C THR A 168 -1.08 11.75 21.64
N PHE A 169 -2.05 11.65 20.77
CA PHE A 169 -1.88 11.71 19.32
C PHE A 169 -1.25 13.05 18.87
N LEU A 170 -1.76 14.19 19.35
CA LEU A 170 -1.21 15.52 19.06
C LEU A 170 0.23 15.70 19.57
N LYS A 171 0.57 15.17 20.76
CA LYS A 171 1.94 15.21 21.29
C LYS A 171 2.90 14.39 20.46
N MET A 172 2.45 13.30 19.87
CA MET A 172 3.25 12.49 18.96
C MET A 172 3.63 13.26 17.69
N PHE A 173 2.74 14.09 17.15
CA PHE A 173 3.02 14.94 15.98
C PHE A 173 4.07 16.03 16.24
N THR A 174 4.30 16.41 17.48
CA THR A 174 5.34 17.39 17.84
C THR A 174 6.72 16.77 18.04
N VAL A 175 6.82 15.46 18.23
CA VAL A 175 8.07 14.74 18.54
C VAL A 175 8.63 13.95 17.35
N VAL A 176 7.77 13.55 16.40
CA VAL A 176 8.18 12.79 15.20
C VAL A 176 8.09 13.70 13.97
N PRO A 177 9.16 13.86 13.17
CA PRO A 177 9.09 14.64 11.94
C PRO A 177 7.95 14.14 11.04
N VAL A 178 7.15 15.05 10.52
CA VAL A 178 5.94 14.79 9.70
C VAL A 178 6.21 13.89 8.48
N THR A 179 7.46 13.75 8.06
CA THR A 179 7.90 12.88 6.96
C THR A 179 7.77 11.38 7.28
N GLU A 180 7.73 10.98 8.55
CA GLU A 180 7.62 9.57 8.95
C GLU A 180 6.16 9.15 9.24
N PHE A 181 5.25 10.09 9.37
CA PHE A 181 3.88 9.84 9.86
C PHE A 181 2.83 9.57 8.75
N LEU A 182 3.20 9.64 7.49
CA LEU A 182 2.35 9.18 6.39
C LEU A 182 2.38 7.64 6.26
N GLY A 183 2.18 6.96 7.37
CA GLY A 183 2.23 5.52 7.47
C GLY A 183 1.19 4.74 6.68
N ILE A 184 0.33 5.44 5.96
CA ILE A 184 -0.62 4.88 4.99
C ILE A 184 -0.04 5.00 3.57
N LEU A 185 0.82 6.00 3.34
CA LEU A 185 1.38 6.35 2.05
C LEU A 185 2.85 6.72 2.24
N GLN A 186 3.75 5.88 1.82
CA GLN A 186 5.17 6.24 1.78
C GLN A 186 5.54 6.76 0.41
N VAL A 187 5.98 8.00 0.38
CA VAL A 187 6.48 8.68 -0.82
C VAL A 187 8.01 8.73 -0.74
N LEU A 188 8.67 8.17 -1.73
CA LEU A 188 10.12 8.22 -1.85
C LEU A 188 10.51 9.13 -3.01
N ASP A 189 11.41 10.06 -2.75
CA ASP A 189 12.03 10.86 -3.78
C ASP A 189 13.00 10.00 -4.61
N ASN A 190 12.90 10.10 -5.93
CA ASN A 190 13.86 9.53 -6.88
C ASN A 190 15.06 10.48 -7.03
N HIS A 191 15.72 10.85 -5.93
CA HIS A 191 17.01 11.53 -6.01
C HIS A 191 18.12 10.47 -5.93
N ASN A 192 18.55 10.02 -7.10
CA ASN A 192 19.91 9.66 -7.49
C ASN A 192 20.06 9.86 -8.98
#